data_f0c9aee1e1d0397746d250064c1415de
#
_entry.id   f0c9aee1e1d0397746d250064c1415de
#
_cell.length_a   1.000
_cell.length_b   1.000
_cell.length_c   1.000
_cell.angle_alpha   90.00
_cell.angle_beta   90.00
_cell.angle_gamma   90.00
#
_symmetry.space_group_name_H-M   'P 1'
#
loop_
_entity.id
_entity.type
_entity.pdbx_description
1 polymer ?
#
loop_
_entity_poly.entity_id
_entity_poly.type
_entity_poly.pdbx_seq_one_letter_code
_entity_poly.pdbx_strand_id
1 'polypeptide(L)'
;MSQPLKALRVAALAAAIVLVGGPARAWGPVAHQAVNAHAIDTLPKGLKPFYKNHRLELPSLSPEAVVPEEGVDRRFAADRLMPFPFADMPHTEADMKAKFGEAGEKAGRLPWLIEQSYQRLVDAFKANDKNRILAESDQLAGLVADLHNPLALTDNADGQKTEQHGLWARFTTRLPEAMQNRLKLDPDTARYLDNPRDYVFAMINDTYVWLDNLLYQEDLAHRGQGGYTELYYEMLEQRAGRILRDRLSEAAGDVGSYWYSAWTAAGRPELR
;
A
#
# COMPACT_ATOMS: atom_id res chain seq x y z
N MET A 1 65.10 -18.32 -29.88
CA MET A 1 64.31 -18.96 -28.80
C MET A 1 63.35 -17.89 -28.28
N SER A 2 62.13 -17.89 -28.78
CA SER A 2 61.05 -16.93 -28.47
C SER A 2 59.95 -17.64 -27.69
N GLN A 3 59.71 -17.16 -26.47
CA GLN A 3 58.56 -17.65 -25.66
C GLN A 3 57.28 -16.88 -26.03
N PRO A 4 56.13 -17.52 -26.11
CA PRO A 4 54.85 -16.83 -26.34
C PRO A 4 54.24 -16.36 -25.02
N LEU A 5 53.83 -15.09 -25.00
CA LEU A 5 53.00 -14.50 -23.96
C LEU A 5 51.66 -15.21 -23.87
N LYS A 6 51.33 -15.74 -22.68
CA LYS A 6 50.01 -16.24 -22.32
C LYS A 6 49.09 -15.07 -22.02
N ALA A 7 48.11 -14.85 -22.90
CA ALA A 7 47.02 -13.91 -22.67
C ALA A 7 46.09 -14.43 -21.57
N LEU A 8 46.03 -13.74 -20.45
CA LEU A 8 45.11 -14.02 -19.36
C LEU A 8 43.74 -13.46 -19.74
N ARG A 9 42.78 -14.33 -20.08
CA ARG A 9 41.37 -13.96 -20.30
C ARG A 9 40.71 -13.80 -18.94
N VAL A 10 40.47 -12.56 -18.53
CA VAL A 10 39.60 -12.24 -17.40
C VAL A 10 38.16 -12.40 -17.85
N ALA A 11 37.51 -13.46 -17.42
CA ALA A 11 36.06 -13.64 -17.59
C ALA A 11 35.36 -12.77 -16.56
N ALA A 12 34.77 -11.66 -17.01
CA ALA A 12 33.85 -10.87 -16.18
C ALA A 12 32.56 -11.69 -15.96
N LEU A 13 32.40 -12.20 -14.77
CA LEU A 13 31.15 -12.85 -14.33
C LEU A 13 30.15 -11.73 -14.04
N ALA A 14 29.26 -11.44 -14.97
CA ALA A 14 28.10 -10.59 -14.71
C ALA A 14 27.15 -11.40 -13.81
N ALA A 15 27.18 -11.12 -12.51
CA ALA A 15 26.17 -11.62 -11.58
C ALA A 15 24.84 -10.97 -11.95
N ALA A 16 23.97 -11.67 -12.67
CA ALA A 16 22.58 -11.35 -12.80
C ALA A 16 21.95 -11.48 -11.39
N ILE A 17 21.73 -10.35 -10.72
CA ILE A 17 20.88 -10.31 -9.53
C ILE A 17 19.49 -10.58 -10.04
N VAL A 18 19.07 -11.84 -9.96
CA VAL A 18 17.66 -12.22 -10.07
C VAL A 18 17.03 -11.65 -8.81
N LEU A 19 16.40 -10.48 -8.93
CA LEU A 19 15.44 -10.00 -7.95
C LEU A 19 14.30 -11.02 -7.94
N VAL A 20 14.40 -11.98 -7.03
CA VAL A 20 13.24 -12.80 -6.65
C VAL A 20 12.27 -11.81 -6.04
N GLY A 21 11.24 -11.45 -6.81
CA GLY A 21 10.18 -10.58 -6.34
C GLY A 21 9.51 -11.25 -5.14
N GLY A 22 9.82 -10.77 -3.94
CA GLY A 22 9.06 -11.06 -2.75
C GLY A 22 7.63 -10.56 -2.94
N PRO A 23 6.65 -11.06 -2.16
CA PRO A 23 5.26 -10.64 -2.25
C PRO A 23 5.16 -9.13 -2.10
N ALA A 24 4.68 -8.49 -3.14
CA ALA A 24 4.69 -7.04 -3.26
C ALA A 24 3.65 -6.44 -2.32
N ARG A 25 4.09 -5.88 -1.19
CA ARG A 25 3.32 -4.83 -0.50
C ARG A 25 3.20 -3.65 -1.46
N ALA A 26 2.03 -3.00 -1.46
CA ALA A 26 1.85 -1.84 -2.33
C ALA A 26 2.70 -0.65 -1.87
N TRP A 27 2.99 -0.52 -0.57
CA TRP A 27 3.88 0.49 -0.01
C TRP A 27 5.07 -0.13 0.74
N GLY A 28 6.20 0.56 0.71
CA GLY A 28 7.37 0.23 1.52
C GLY A 28 7.19 0.55 3.02
N PRO A 29 8.12 0.09 3.89
CA PRO A 29 8.00 0.24 5.35
C PRO A 29 7.80 1.67 5.83
N VAL A 30 8.50 2.65 5.27
CA VAL A 30 8.41 4.07 5.65
C VAL A 30 7.00 4.61 5.46
N ALA A 31 6.34 4.28 4.34
CA ALA A 31 4.99 4.71 4.07
C ALA A 31 3.97 4.06 5.03
N HIS A 32 4.06 2.74 5.26
CA HIS A 32 3.20 2.05 6.22
C HIS A 32 3.35 2.59 7.64
N GLN A 33 4.59 2.84 8.10
CA GLN A 33 4.84 3.45 9.40
C GLN A 33 4.22 4.84 9.51
N ALA A 34 4.37 5.67 8.47
CA ALA A 34 3.78 7.00 8.45
C ALA A 34 2.25 6.94 8.53
N VAL A 35 1.60 6.08 7.74
CA VAL A 35 0.14 5.89 7.76
C VAL A 35 -0.33 5.46 9.13
N ASN A 36 0.24 4.39 9.71
CA ASN A 36 -0.17 3.86 11.00
C ASN A 36 0.04 4.88 12.14
N ALA A 37 1.16 5.60 12.09
CA ALA A 37 1.44 6.63 13.08
C ALA A 37 0.40 7.76 13.06
N HIS A 38 0.00 8.23 11.88
CA HIS A 38 -0.97 9.32 11.73
C HIS A 38 -2.41 8.83 11.91
N ALA A 39 -2.74 7.58 11.55
CA ALA A 39 -4.06 7.01 11.80
C ALA A 39 -4.47 7.07 13.28
N ILE A 40 -3.53 6.86 14.20
CA ILE A 40 -3.78 7.01 15.64
C ILE A 40 -4.29 8.42 15.98
N ASP A 41 -3.77 9.44 15.30
CA ASP A 41 -4.14 10.82 15.59
C ASP A 41 -5.52 11.22 15.08
N THR A 42 -6.07 10.46 14.11
CA THR A 42 -7.44 10.67 13.59
C THR A 42 -8.53 10.14 14.52
N LEU A 43 -8.20 9.22 15.45
CA LEU A 43 -9.15 8.47 16.24
C LEU A 43 -9.95 9.33 17.24
N PRO A 44 -11.23 8.98 17.51
CA PRO A 44 -12.04 9.65 18.51
C PRO A 44 -11.51 9.43 19.94
N LYS A 45 -11.90 10.33 20.86
CA LYS A 45 -11.42 10.35 22.25
C LYS A 45 -11.59 9.02 23.00
N GLY A 46 -12.62 8.23 22.69
CA GLY A 46 -12.88 6.94 23.35
C GLY A 46 -11.93 5.82 22.93
N LEU A 47 -11.32 5.93 21.74
CA LEU A 47 -10.44 4.89 21.17
C LEU A 47 -8.96 5.32 21.15
N LYS A 48 -8.70 6.61 20.89
CA LYS A 48 -7.34 7.17 20.74
C LYS A 48 -6.38 6.84 21.90
N PRO A 49 -6.77 6.91 23.19
CA PRO A 49 -5.85 6.62 24.30
C PRO A 49 -5.27 5.21 24.24
N PHE A 50 -6.07 4.21 23.90
CA PHE A 50 -5.61 2.82 23.76
C PHE A 50 -4.44 2.73 22.76
N TYR A 51 -4.61 3.21 21.54
CA TYR A 51 -3.55 3.16 20.53
C TYR A 51 -2.35 4.05 20.84
N LYS A 52 -2.55 5.19 21.50
CA LYS A 52 -1.43 6.03 21.94
C LYS A 52 -0.57 5.33 23.00
N ASN A 53 -1.19 4.68 23.97
CA ASN A 53 -0.50 3.98 25.05
C ASN A 53 0.25 2.74 24.53
N HIS A 54 -0.28 2.08 23.49
CA HIS A 54 0.29 0.86 22.92
C HIS A 54 0.96 1.09 21.54
N ARG A 55 1.32 2.34 21.24
CA ARG A 55 1.85 2.71 19.92
C ARG A 55 3.02 1.83 19.48
N LEU A 56 3.98 1.59 20.37
CA LEU A 56 5.17 0.79 20.05
C LEU A 56 4.92 -0.73 20.05
N GLU A 57 3.74 -1.15 20.47
CA GLU A 57 3.31 -2.55 20.41
C GLU A 57 2.59 -2.87 19.08
N LEU A 58 2.25 -1.86 18.26
CA LEU A 58 1.82 -2.09 16.89
C LEU A 58 3.00 -2.64 16.09
N PRO A 59 2.86 -3.79 15.39
CA PRO A 59 3.97 -4.45 14.70
C PRO A 59 4.76 -3.54 13.76
N SER A 60 4.08 -2.73 12.95
CA SER A 60 4.73 -1.79 12.02
C SER A 60 5.41 -0.60 12.66
N LEU A 61 5.05 -0.25 13.91
CA LEU A 61 5.61 0.87 14.67
C LEU A 61 6.60 0.40 15.74
N SER A 62 6.76 -0.92 15.94
CA SER A 62 7.77 -1.49 16.82
C SER A 62 9.17 -1.19 16.31
N PRO A 63 10.16 -0.90 17.19
CA PRO A 63 11.56 -0.82 16.79
C PRO A 63 12.09 -2.11 16.17
N GLU A 64 11.45 -3.25 16.45
CA GLU A 64 11.80 -4.59 15.97
C GLU A 64 10.89 -5.01 14.80
N ALA A 65 10.28 -4.06 14.11
CA ALA A 65 9.33 -4.34 13.03
C ALA A 65 9.92 -5.30 12.00
N VAL A 66 9.47 -6.54 12.04
CA VAL A 66 9.74 -7.53 10.99
C VAL A 66 8.65 -7.38 9.93
N VAL A 67 9.06 -7.12 8.70
CA VAL A 67 8.16 -7.10 7.56
C VAL A 67 7.78 -8.55 7.23
N PRO A 68 6.55 -9.01 7.47
CA PRO A 68 6.18 -10.38 7.09
C PRO A 68 6.30 -10.56 5.58
N GLU A 69 7.03 -11.59 5.17
CA GLU A 69 7.25 -11.99 3.77
C GLU A 69 6.12 -12.88 3.25
N GLU A 70 4.89 -12.67 3.59
CA GLU A 70 3.86 -13.61 3.16
C GLU A 70 3.26 -13.23 1.82
N GLY A 71 3.32 -14.19 0.88
CA GLY A 71 2.98 -14.19 -0.54
C GLY A 71 1.51 -13.98 -0.89
N VAL A 72 0.82 -13.07 -0.21
CA VAL A 72 -0.53 -12.67 -0.59
C VAL A 72 -0.45 -11.48 -1.54
N ASP A 73 -1.01 -11.63 -2.73
CA ASP A 73 -1.09 -10.53 -3.69
C ASP A 73 -2.01 -9.42 -3.12
N ARG A 74 -1.39 -8.34 -2.64
CA ARG A 74 -2.05 -7.19 -2.02
C ARG A 74 -2.40 -6.12 -3.06
N ARG A 75 -2.82 -6.56 -4.24
CA ARG A 75 -3.26 -5.72 -5.36
C ARG A 75 -4.70 -6.04 -5.75
N PHE A 76 -5.26 -5.16 -6.56
CA PHE A 76 -6.52 -5.39 -7.26
C PHE A 76 -6.52 -4.62 -8.59
N ALA A 77 -6.02 -5.23 -9.66
CA ALA A 77 -5.95 -4.66 -11.00
C ALA A 77 -7.36 -4.51 -11.60
N ALA A 78 -8.09 -3.49 -11.16
CA ALA A 78 -9.48 -3.25 -11.55
C ALA A 78 -9.64 -3.02 -13.06
N ASP A 79 -8.68 -2.34 -13.68
CA ASP A 79 -8.65 -2.05 -15.13
C ASP A 79 -8.43 -3.27 -16.01
N ARG A 80 -8.02 -4.39 -15.44
CA ARG A 80 -7.97 -5.68 -16.13
C ARG A 80 -9.37 -6.24 -16.41
N LEU A 81 -10.35 -5.88 -15.58
CA LEU A 81 -11.69 -6.43 -15.58
C LEU A 81 -12.68 -5.59 -16.38
N MET A 82 -12.58 -4.28 -16.26
CA MET A 82 -13.49 -3.35 -16.89
C MET A 82 -12.92 -1.93 -16.92
N PRO A 83 -13.41 -1.05 -17.82
CA PRO A 83 -12.96 0.33 -17.87
C PRO A 83 -13.41 1.14 -16.64
N PHE A 84 -12.59 2.12 -16.26
CA PHE A 84 -12.98 3.15 -15.27
C PHE A 84 -14.25 3.88 -15.76
N PRO A 85 -15.21 4.21 -14.88
CA PRO A 85 -15.18 4.25 -13.41
C PRO A 85 -15.66 2.97 -12.70
N PHE A 86 -15.54 1.81 -13.32
CA PHE A 86 -15.88 0.50 -12.73
C PHE A 86 -17.33 0.38 -12.24
N ALA A 87 -18.27 0.99 -12.97
CA ALA A 87 -19.64 1.26 -12.50
C ALA A 87 -20.42 0.02 -12.05
N ASP A 88 -20.17 -1.14 -12.66
CA ASP A 88 -20.88 -2.39 -12.34
C ASP A 88 -19.93 -3.45 -11.77
N MET A 89 -18.90 -3.03 -11.04
CA MET A 89 -17.96 -3.92 -10.40
C MET A 89 -18.65 -4.72 -9.28
N PRO A 90 -18.62 -6.06 -9.31
CA PRO A 90 -19.19 -6.84 -8.21
C PRO A 90 -18.43 -6.62 -6.90
N HIS A 91 -19.15 -6.46 -5.79
CA HIS A 91 -18.55 -6.22 -4.48
C HIS A 91 -18.24 -7.51 -3.69
N THR A 92 -18.83 -8.64 -4.09
CA THR A 92 -18.52 -9.93 -3.43
C THR A 92 -17.54 -10.74 -4.28
N GLU A 93 -16.70 -11.52 -3.61
CA GLU A 93 -15.74 -12.41 -4.30
C GLU A 93 -16.47 -13.47 -5.14
N ALA A 94 -17.63 -13.94 -4.67
CA ALA A 94 -18.46 -14.91 -5.40
C ALA A 94 -19.02 -14.32 -6.71
N ASP A 95 -19.58 -13.12 -6.67
CA ASP A 95 -20.12 -12.44 -7.86
C ASP A 95 -19.00 -12.03 -8.83
N MET A 96 -17.84 -11.63 -8.30
CA MET A 96 -16.64 -11.34 -9.08
C MET A 96 -16.21 -12.58 -9.87
N LYS A 97 -16.12 -13.73 -9.21
CA LYS A 97 -15.79 -15.00 -9.86
C LYS A 97 -16.87 -15.41 -10.86
N ALA A 98 -18.15 -15.23 -10.55
CA ALA A 98 -19.25 -15.53 -11.45
C ALA A 98 -19.23 -14.66 -12.72
N LYS A 99 -18.91 -13.37 -12.59
CA LYS A 99 -18.90 -12.41 -13.71
C LYS A 99 -17.63 -12.52 -14.58
N PHE A 100 -16.45 -12.67 -13.96
CA PHE A 100 -15.16 -12.57 -14.64
C PHE A 100 -14.33 -13.86 -14.65
N GLY A 101 -14.75 -14.91 -13.94
CA GLY A 101 -14.04 -16.18 -13.88
C GLY A 101 -12.58 -16.02 -13.47
N GLU A 102 -11.67 -16.66 -14.22
CA GLU A 102 -10.23 -16.63 -13.98
C GLU A 102 -9.62 -15.22 -14.05
N ALA A 103 -10.19 -14.32 -14.86
CA ALA A 103 -9.72 -12.94 -14.94
C ALA A 103 -9.94 -12.20 -13.63
N GLY A 104 -11.07 -12.46 -12.93
CA GLY A 104 -11.35 -11.93 -11.60
C GLY A 104 -10.34 -12.43 -10.55
N GLU A 105 -10.01 -13.72 -10.59
CA GLU A 105 -9.00 -14.29 -9.69
C GLU A 105 -7.60 -13.67 -9.93
N LYS A 106 -7.23 -13.44 -11.19
CA LYS A 106 -5.94 -12.82 -11.58
C LYS A 106 -5.86 -11.32 -11.33
N ALA A 107 -6.98 -10.63 -11.12
CA ALA A 107 -6.99 -9.21 -10.78
C ALA A 107 -6.46 -8.96 -9.35
N GLY A 108 -6.52 -9.96 -8.49
CA GLY A 108 -6.10 -9.89 -7.09
C GLY A 108 -7.26 -9.84 -6.10
N ARG A 109 -6.95 -9.86 -4.79
CA ARG A 109 -7.95 -10.08 -3.74
C ARG A 109 -7.99 -8.98 -2.67
N LEU A 110 -7.32 -7.87 -2.88
CA LEU A 110 -7.17 -6.82 -1.85
C LEU A 110 -8.50 -6.35 -1.23
N PRO A 111 -9.60 -6.12 -1.98
CA PRO A 111 -10.87 -5.70 -1.40
C PRO A 111 -11.41 -6.67 -0.34
N TRP A 112 -11.38 -7.95 -0.63
CA TRP A 112 -11.91 -8.99 0.27
C TRP A 112 -10.96 -9.32 1.41
N LEU A 113 -9.65 -9.10 1.23
CA LEU A 113 -8.68 -9.18 2.33
C LEU A 113 -8.95 -8.07 3.36
N ILE A 114 -9.30 -6.86 2.91
CA ILE A 114 -9.70 -5.76 3.80
C ILE A 114 -10.97 -6.16 4.57
N GLU A 115 -12.00 -6.67 3.89
CA GLU A 115 -13.23 -7.12 4.54
C GLU A 115 -12.97 -8.20 5.60
N GLN A 116 -12.21 -9.23 5.26
CA GLN A 116 -11.85 -10.30 6.18
C GLN A 116 -11.03 -9.80 7.37
N SER A 117 -10.07 -8.91 7.14
CA SER A 117 -9.25 -8.31 8.20
C SER A 117 -10.08 -7.40 9.11
N TYR A 118 -11.00 -6.62 8.55
CA TYR A 118 -11.97 -5.84 9.31
C TYR A 118 -12.79 -6.72 10.26
N GLN A 119 -13.31 -7.84 9.77
CA GLN A 119 -14.09 -8.75 10.61
C GLN A 119 -13.25 -9.36 11.75
N ARG A 120 -11.99 -9.75 11.47
CA ARG A 120 -11.09 -10.24 12.51
C ARG A 120 -10.82 -9.19 13.59
N LEU A 121 -10.69 -7.92 13.20
CA LEU A 121 -10.52 -6.82 14.14
C LEU A 121 -11.78 -6.61 15.00
N VAL A 122 -12.97 -6.68 14.42
CA VAL A 122 -14.24 -6.63 15.17
C VAL A 122 -14.28 -7.74 16.23
N ASP A 123 -13.88 -8.96 15.86
CA ASP A 123 -13.88 -10.11 16.77
C ASP A 123 -12.80 -9.97 17.86
N ALA A 124 -11.65 -9.38 17.53
CA ALA A 124 -10.60 -9.06 18.51
C ALA A 124 -11.08 -8.03 19.54
N PHE A 125 -11.80 -6.98 19.10
CA PHE A 125 -12.43 -6.02 20.01
C PHE A 125 -13.50 -6.64 20.90
N LYS A 126 -14.37 -7.51 20.35
CA LYS A 126 -15.38 -8.24 21.14
C LYS A 126 -14.76 -9.12 22.21
N ALA A 127 -13.64 -9.76 21.89
CA ALA A 127 -12.88 -10.58 22.84
C ALA A 127 -12.11 -9.73 23.86
N ASN A 128 -11.97 -8.43 23.65
CA ASN A 128 -11.13 -7.50 24.43
C ASN A 128 -9.68 -8.02 24.60
N ASP A 129 -9.15 -8.63 23.53
CA ASP A 129 -7.81 -9.18 23.48
C ASP A 129 -6.85 -8.13 22.90
N LYS A 130 -6.11 -7.46 23.80
CA LYS A 130 -5.18 -6.38 23.42
C LYS A 130 -4.22 -6.81 22.30
N ASN A 131 -3.57 -7.96 22.44
CA ASN A 131 -2.54 -8.38 21.49
C ASN A 131 -3.15 -8.66 20.10
N ARG A 132 -4.31 -9.30 20.07
CA ARG A 132 -5.07 -9.49 18.83
C ARG A 132 -5.55 -8.18 18.24
N ILE A 133 -6.07 -7.26 19.06
CA ILE A 133 -6.49 -5.93 18.58
C ILE A 133 -5.32 -5.24 17.87
N LEU A 134 -4.15 -5.19 18.47
CA LEU A 134 -2.99 -4.51 17.89
C LEU A 134 -2.50 -5.21 16.60
N ALA A 135 -2.42 -6.55 16.59
CA ALA A 135 -2.00 -7.32 15.42
C ALA A 135 -2.99 -7.17 14.24
N GLU A 136 -4.31 -7.33 14.50
CA GLU A 136 -5.32 -7.20 13.44
C GLU A 136 -5.49 -5.74 12.97
N SER A 137 -5.28 -4.76 13.85
CA SER A 137 -5.25 -3.34 13.48
C SER A 137 -4.11 -3.05 12.51
N ASP A 138 -2.91 -3.56 12.79
CA ASP A 138 -1.75 -3.37 11.94
C ASP A 138 -1.93 -4.07 10.57
N GLN A 139 -2.45 -5.29 10.59
CA GLN A 139 -2.76 -6.03 9.36
C GLN A 139 -3.78 -5.28 8.49
N LEU A 140 -4.89 -4.83 9.08
CA LEU A 140 -5.93 -4.08 8.38
C LEU A 140 -5.39 -2.75 7.85
N ALA A 141 -4.62 -2.03 8.66
CA ALA A 141 -4.01 -0.77 8.26
C ALA A 141 -3.10 -0.92 7.04
N GLY A 142 -2.29 -1.99 7.02
CA GLY A 142 -1.46 -2.28 5.86
C GLY A 142 -2.25 -2.53 4.58
N LEU A 143 -3.37 -3.26 4.67
CA LEU A 143 -4.24 -3.55 3.51
C LEU A 143 -4.97 -2.29 3.02
N VAL A 144 -5.50 -1.49 3.94
CA VAL A 144 -6.16 -0.22 3.61
C VAL A 144 -5.16 0.76 2.98
N ALA A 145 -3.97 0.88 3.56
CA ALA A 145 -2.92 1.73 2.96
C ALA A 145 -2.55 1.28 1.54
N ASP A 146 -2.42 -0.04 1.31
CA ASP A 146 -2.11 -0.57 -0.01
C ASP A 146 -3.17 -0.23 -1.06
N LEU A 147 -4.45 -0.14 -0.67
CA LEU A 147 -5.53 0.26 -1.57
C LEU A 147 -5.42 1.71 -2.03
N HIS A 148 -4.80 2.59 -1.25
CA HIS A 148 -4.52 3.98 -1.62
C HIS A 148 -3.33 4.15 -2.57
N ASN A 149 -2.73 3.06 -3.04
CA ASN A 149 -1.69 3.12 -4.06
C ASN A 149 -2.30 2.94 -5.45
N PRO A 150 -2.24 3.96 -6.33
CA PRO A 150 -2.78 3.83 -7.69
C PRO A 150 -2.19 2.65 -8.48
N LEU A 151 -0.91 2.33 -8.24
CA LEU A 151 -0.24 1.21 -8.90
C LEU A 151 -0.75 -0.16 -8.44
N ALA A 152 -1.34 -0.26 -7.26
CA ALA A 152 -1.95 -1.51 -6.78
C ALA A 152 -3.28 -1.83 -7.49
N LEU A 153 -3.86 -0.87 -8.19
CA LEU A 153 -5.19 -0.96 -8.82
C LEU A 153 -5.15 -1.16 -10.33
N THR A 154 -3.97 -1.29 -10.91
CA THR A 154 -3.77 -1.41 -12.35
C THR A 154 -2.99 -2.65 -12.75
N ASP A 155 -3.27 -3.15 -13.95
CA ASP A 155 -2.45 -4.17 -14.62
C ASP A 155 -1.10 -3.60 -15.15
N ASN A 156 -0.91 -2.27 -15.06
CA ASN A 156 0.35 -1.58 -15.37
C ASN A 156 1.15 -1.22 -14.10
N ALA A 157 1.11 -2.08 -13.09
CA ALA A 157 1.62 -1.79 -11.75
C ALA A 157 3.09 -1.34 -11.70
N ASP A 158 3.94 -1.88 -12.55
CA ASP A 158 5.37 -1.55 -12.62
C ASP A 158 5.73 -0.64 -13.81
N GLY A 159 4.72 -0.03 -14.46
CA GLY A 159 4.92 0.80 -15.64
C GLY A 159 5.30 0.03 -16.91
N GLN A 160 5.12 -1.30 -16.91
CA GLN A 160 5.54 -2.18 -18.01
C GLN A 160 4.76 -1.95 -19.31
N LYS A 161 3.58 -1.35 -19.26
CA LYS A 161 2.78 -1.00 -20.44
C LYS A 161 3.05 0.42 -20.97
N THR A 162 3.80 1.23 -20.18
CA THR A 162 4.12 2.63 -20.49
C THR A 162 5.63 2.88 -20.55
N GLU A 163 6.44 1.81 -20.70
CA GLU A 163 7.90 1.86 -20.76
C GLU A 163 8.59 2.48 -19.51
N GLN A 164 7.88 2.48 -18.38
CA GLN A 164 8.32 3.03 -17.09
C GLN A 164 8.76 1.91 -16.12
N HIS A 165 9.36 0.84 -16.63
CA HIS A 165 9.76 -0.34 -15.86
C HIS A 165 10.46 0.01 -14.54
N GLY A 166 10.08 -0.65 -13.43
CA GLY A 166 10.58 -0.41 -12.09
C GLY A 166 9.88 0.75 -11.36
N LEU A 167 8.80 1.31 -11.94
CA LEU A 167 8.02 2.39 -11.31
C LEU A 167 7.50 2.00 -9.94
N TRP A 168 7.08 0.74 -9.77
CA TRP A 168 6.62 0.25 -8.48
C TRP A 168 7.62 0.58 -7.36
N ALA A 169 8.84 0.09 -7.45
CA ALA A 169 9.85 0.31 -6.42
C ALA A 169 10.22 1.79 -6.26
N ARG A 170 10.27 2.56 -7.36
CA ARG A 170 10.60 3.99 -7.32
C ARG A 170 9.56 4.80 -6.56
N PHE A 171 8.28 4.59 -6.84
CA PHE A 171 7.19 5.34 -6.23
C PHE A 171 6.85 4.85 -4.82
N THR A 172 6.83 3.53 -4.60
CA THR A 172 6.30 2.96 -3.36
C THR A 172 7.32 2.84 -2.24
N THR A 173 8.60 2.76 -2.58
CA THR A 173 9.68 2.54 -1.61
C THR A 173 10.69 3.67 -1.63
N ARG A 174 11.31 3.94 -2.80
CA ARG A 174 12.40 4.91 -2.88
C ARG A 174 11.95 6.34 -2.60
N LEU A 175 10.80 6.75 -3.14
CA LEU A 175 10.28 8.10 -2.92
C LEU A 175 9.88 8.34 -1.46
N PRO A 176 9.12 7.47 -0.76
CA PRO A 176 8.88 7.60 0.67
C PRO A 176 10.15 7.64 1.52
N GLU A 177 11.15 6.79 1.21
CA GLU A 177 12.45 6.78 1.89
C GLU A 177 13.18 8.12 1.74
N ALA A 178 13.23 8.67 0.53
CA ALA A 178 13.85 9.97 0.25
C ALA A 178 13.14 11.13 0.98
N MET A 179 11.84 11.02 1.16
CA MET A 179 10.98 12.03 1.81
C MET A 179 10.81 11.83 3.32
N GLN A 180 11.30 10.73 3.94
CA GLN A 180 10.92 10.31 5.29
C GLN A 180 11.00 11.42 6.35
N ASN A 181 12.02 12.28 6.31
CA ASN A 181 12.19 13.40 7.25
C ASN A 181 11.30 14.62 6.95
N ARG A 182 10.64 14.62 5.79
CA ARG A 182 9.80 15.72 5.28
C ARG A 182 8.37 15.27 4.97
N LEU A 183 8.09 13.98 5.17
CA LEU A 183 6.79 13.37 4.92
C LEU A 183 5.80 13.78 6.02
N LYS A 184 5.10 14.88 5.78
CA LYS A 184 4.04 15.37 6.67
C LYS A 184 2.70 14.96 6.06
N LEU A 185 1.97 14.13 6.79
CA LEU A 185 0.60 13.73 6.43
C LEU A 185 -0.40 14.63 7.15
N ASP A 186 -1.49 14.93 6.47
CA ASP A 186 -2.61 15.74 6.99
C ASP A 186 -3.93 14.96 6.78
N PRO A 187 -4.14 13.90 7.57
CA PRO A 187 -5.33 13.05 7.42
C PRO A 187 -6.56 13.71 8.01
N ASP A 188 -7.70 13.45 7.38
CA ASP A 188 -9.01 13.75 7.95
C ASP A 188 -9.27 12.95 9.24
N THR A 189 -10.14 13.49 10.10
CA THR A 189 -10.58 12.79 11.32
C THR A 189 -11.33 11.51 10.95
N ALA A 190 -11.06 10.43 11.68
CA ALA A 190 -11.73 9.14 11.50
C ALA A 190 -13.26 9.29 11.63
N ARG A 191 -13.98 8.68 10.69
CA ARG A 191 -15.44 8.64 10.64
C ARG A 191 -15.97 7.22 10.73
N TYR A 192 -17.21 7.06 11.17
CA TYR A 192 -17.87 5.77 11.13
C TYR A 192 -18.24 5.40 9.69
N LEU A 193 -17.99 4.17 9.30
CA LEU A 193 -18.33 3.60 8.00
C LEU A 193 -19.59 2.73 8.16
N ASP A 194 -20.69 3.14 7.54
CA ASP A 194 -21.95 2.40 7.60
C ASP A 194 -21.85 1.02 6.91
N ASN A 195 -21.13 0.99 5.80
CA ASN A 195 -20.89 -0.24 5.04
C ASN A 195 -19.40 -0.32 4.64
N PRO A 196 -18.53 -0.91 5.48
CA PRO A 196 -17.10 -1.02 5.20
C PRO A 196 -16.76 -1.79 3.93
N ARG A 197 -17.59 -2.75 3.50
CA ARG A 197 -17.41 -3.49 2.25
C ARG A 197 -17.60 -2.60 1.03
N ASP A 198 -18.71 -1.87 0.95
CA ASP A 198 -18.98 -1.01 -0.21
C ASP A 198 -18.01 0.18 -0.24
N TYR A 199 -17.56 0.62 0.93
CA TYR A 199 -16.58 1.70 1.05
C TYR A 199 -15.24 1.35 0.38
N VAL A 200 -14.81 0.08 0.41
CA VAL A 200 -13.61 -0.36 -0.32
C VAL A 200 -13.70 -0.03 -1.80
N PHE A 201 -14.86 -0.25 -2.42
CA PHE A 201 -15.04 0.00 -3.86
C PHE A 201 -15.12 1.49 -4.18
N ALA A 202 -15.62 2.33 -3.26
CA ALA A 202 -15.48 3.78 -3.38
C ALA A 202 -14.01 4.20 -3.35
N MET A 203 -13.22 3.70 -2.39
CA MET A 203 -11.77 3.98 -2.30
C MET A 203 -11.00 3.53 -3.56
N ILE A 204 -11.40 2.42 -4.22
CA ILE A 204 -10.80 2.00 -5.49
C ILE A 204 -10.97 3.08 -6.54
N ASN A 205 -12.18 3.62 -6.71
CA ASN A 205 -12.44 4.68 -7.65
C ASN A 205 -11.65 5.95 -7.32
N ASP A 206 -11.68 6.39 -6.06
CA ASP A 206 -11.00 7.61 -5.59
C ASP A 206 -9.47 7.51 -5.70
N THR A 207 -8.93 6.30 -5.64
CA THR A 207 -7.49 6.07 -5.81
C THR A 207 -7.10 5.93 -7.28
N TYR A 208 -7.89 5.21 -8.08
CA TYR A 208 -7.55 4.93 -9.48
C TYR A 208 -7.44 6.19 -10.34
N VAL A 209 -8.24 7.23 -10.06
CA VAL A 209 -8.18 8.51 -10.80
C VAL A 209 -6.80 9.17 -10.79
N TRP A 210 -5.93 8.80 -9.86
CA TRP A 210 -4.57 9.35 -9.75
C TRP A 210 -3.55 8.64 -10.65
N LEU A 211 -3.91 7.48 -11.22
CA LEU A 211 -2.97 6.65 -11.97
C LEU A 211 -2.36 7.40 -13.17
N ASP A 212 -3.20 7.94 -14.03
CA ASP A 212 -2.72 8.64 -15.24
C ASP A 212 -1.85 9.86 -14.90
N ASN A 213 -2.23 10.58 -13.82
CA ASN A 213 -1.43 11.71 -13.37
C ASN A 213 -0.08 11.24 -12.81
N LEU A 214 -0.04 10.15 -12.04
CA LEU A 214 1.20 9.59 -11.54
C LEU A 214 2.14 9.17 -12.67
N LEU A 215 1.63 8.42 -13.65
CA LEU A 215 2.39 7.99 -14.82
C LEU A 215 2.95 9.19 -15.60
N TYR A 216 2.12 10.22 -15.81
CA TYR A 216 2.53 11.44 -16.48
C TYR A 216 3.60 12.22 -15.71
N GLN A 217 3.47 12.36 -14.39
CA GLN A 217 4.46 13.08 -13.57
C GLN A 217 5.80 12.33 -13.51
N GLU A 218 5.77 11.01 -13.51
CA GLU A 218 7.00 10.20 -13.58
C GLU A 218 7.69 10.30 -14.94
N ASP A 219 6.92 10.24 -16.06
CA ASP A 219 7.47 10.48 -17.40
C ASP A 219 8.18 11.85 -17.48
N LEU A 220 7.54 12.89 -16.95
CA LEU A 220 8.15 14.22 -16.89
C LEU A 220 9.41 14.27 -16.02
N ALA A 221 9.46 13.50 -14.93
CA ALA A 221 10.65 13.43 -14.08
C ALA A 221 11.82 12.70 -14.78
N HIS A 222 11.50 11.71 -15.61
CA HIS A 222 12.50 10.92 -16.34
C HIS A 222 12.96 11.60 -17.65
N ARG A 223 12.13 12.48 -18.22
CA ARG A 223 12.39 13.09 -19.53
C ARG A 223 13.72 13.86 -19.57
N GLY A 224 14.54 13.51 -20.54
CA GLY A 224 15.87 14.12 -20.71
C GLY A 224 16.94 13.58 -19.76
N GLN A 225 16.61 12.60 -18.92
CA GLN A 225 17.57 11.93 -18.04
C GLN A 225 18.18 10.72 -18.74
N GLY A 226 19.48 10.47 -18.50
CA GLY A 226 20.15 9.27 -19.02
C GLY A 226 19.91 8.01 -18.20
N GLY A 227 18.98 8.05 -17.23
CA GLY A 227 18.65 6.95 -16.32
C GLY A 227 18.07 7.45 -14.99
N TYR A 228 17.93 6.55 -14.03
CA TYR A 228 17.36 6.84 -12.69
C TYR A 228 18.44 7.35 -11.73
N THR A 229 18.94 8.55 -11.99
CA THR A 229 19.99 9.24 -11.23
C THR A 229 19.41 9.96 -9.99
N GLU A 230 20.28 10.56 -9.16
CA GLU A 230 19.85 11.39 -8.04
C GLU A 230 18.95 12.55 -8.50
N LEU A 231 19.34 13.22 -9.61
CA LEU A 231 18.51 14.26 -10.22
C LEU A 231 17.12 13.76 -10.63
N TYR A 232 17.01 12.54 -11.14
CA TYR A 232 15.71 11.94 -11.42
C TYR A 232 14.86 11.83 -10.15
N TYR A 233 15.42 11.36 -9.02
CA TYR A 233 14.67 11.24 -7.76
C TYR A 233 14.28 12.60 -7.18
N GLU A 234 15.12 13.62 -7.31
CA GLU A 234 14.74 14.99 -6.95
C GLU A 234 13.55 15.49 -7.80
N MET A 235 13.59 15.25 -9.10
CA MET A 235 12.49 15.60 -10.00
C MET A 235 11.24 14.79 -9.70
N LEU A 236 11.35 13.51 -9.39
CA LEU A 236 10.21 12.67 -9.00
C LEU A 236 9.56 13.17 -7.72
N GLU A 237 10.36 13.58 -6.71
CA GLU A 237 9.82 14.19 -5.49
C GLU A 237 9.06 15.49 -5.79
N GLN A 238 9.63 16.37 -6.61
CA GLN A 238 8.98 17.64 -6.97
C GLN A 238 7.64 17.42 -7.70
N ARG A 239 7.55 16.41 -8.55
CA ARG A 239 6.38 16.15 -9.40
C ARG A 239 5.35 15.22 -8.76
N ALA A 240 5.79 14.08 -8.21
CA ALA A 240 4.91 13.05 -7.66
C ALA A 240 4.82 13.07 -6.12
N GLY A 241 5.67 13.82 -5.42
CA GLY A 241 5.68 13.86 -3.95
C GLY A 241 4.38 14.39 -3.34
N ARG A 242 3.63 15.26 -4.05
CA ARG A 242 2.30 15.66 -3.61
C ARG A 242 1.32 14.50 -3.70
N ILE A 243 1.31 13.77 -4.82
CA ILE A 243 0.45 12.59 -5.00
C ILE A 243 0.72 11.60 -3.87
N LEU A 244 1.99 11.31 -3.58
CA LEU A 244 2.37 10.44 -2.48
C LEU A 244 1.77 10.91 -1.14
N ARG A 245 1.98 12.18 -0.76
CA ARG A 245 1.47 12.72 0.50
C ARG A 245 -0.06 12.65 0.59
N ASP A 246 -0.75 13.04 -0.47
CA ASP A 246 -2.21 13.05 -0.50
C ASP A 246 -2.75 11.61 -0.34
N ARG A 247 -2.18 10.64 -1.08
CA ARG A 247 -2.59 9.23 -0.96
C ARG A 247 -2.33 8.64 0.42
N LEU A 248 -1.17 8.92 1.03
CA LEU A 248 -0.85 8.46 2.38
C LEU A 248 -1.67 9.18 3.47
N SER A 249 -2.04 10.45 3.26
CA SER A 249 -2.91 11.19 4.18
C SER A 249 -4.32 10.61 4.18
N GLU A 250 -4.90 10.37 3.02
CA GLU A 250 -6.20 9.71 2.90
C GLU A 250 -6.16 8.30 3.49
N ALA A 251 -5.10 7.53 3.20
CA ALA A 251 -4.90 6.21 3.79
C ALA A 251 -4.93 6.26 5.33
N ALA A 252 -4.27 7.23 5.95
CA ALA A 252 -4.26 7.37 7.40
C ALA A 252 -5.64 7.70 7.97
N GLY A 253 -6.43 8.56 7.30
CA GLY A 253 -7.81 8.86 7.66
C GLY A 253 -8.73 7.65 7.58
N ASP A 254 -8.58 6.88 6.50
CA ASP A 254 -9.38 5.67 6.27
C ASP A 254 -9.00 4.51 7.18
N VAL A 255 -7.72 4.31 7.47
CA VAL A 255 -7.27 3.37 8.50
C VAL A 255 -7.93 3.68 9.84
N GLY A 256 -7.90 4.94 10.26
CA GLY A 256 -8.59 5.38 11.48
C GLY A 256 -10.09 5.12 11.43
N SER A 257 -10.72 5.34 10.28
CA SER A 257 -12.14 5.10 10.05
C SER A 257 -12.51 3.62 10.16
N TYR A 258 -11.69 2.74 9.60
CA TYR A 258 -11.85 1.28 9.73
C TYR A 258 -11.65 0.82 11.18
N TRP A 259 -10.64 1.29 11.89
CA TRP A 259 -10.43 0.95 13.31
C TRP A 259 -11.60 1.43 14.19
N TYR A 260 -12.04 2.67 13.96
CA TYR A 260 -13.18 3.23 14.69
C TYR A 260 -14.48 2.47 14.40
N SER A 261 -14.72 2.09 13.16
CA SER A 261 -15.90 1.33 12.75
C SER A 261 -15.90 -0.08 13.35
N ALA A 262 -14.73 -0.75 13.37
CA ALA A 262 -14.59 -2.07 13.98
C ALA A 262 -14.84 -2.04 15.49
N TRP A 263 -14.29 -1.04 16.20
CA TRP A 263 -14.56 -0.84 17.62
C TRP A 263 -16.04 -0.55 17.90
N THR A 264 -16.69 0.24 17.04
CA THR A 264 -18.12 0.54 17.15
C THR A 264 -18.98 -0.70 16.90
N ALA A 265 -18.68 -1.49 15.86
CA ALA A 265 -19.37 -2.74 15.55
C ALA A 265 -19.20 -3.81 16.66
N ALA A 266 -18.11 -3.73 17.40
CA ALA A 266 -17.87 -4.58 18.58
C ALA A 266 -18.62 -4.11 19.85
N GLY A 267 -19.40 -3.02 19.78
CA GLY A 267 -20.12 -2.47 20.92
C GLY A 267 -19.35 -1.48 21.78
N ARG A 268 -18.23 -0.95 21.26
CA ARG A 268 -17.35 0.02 21.94
C ARG A 268 -16.84 -0.47 23.31
N PRO A 269 -16.21 -1.65 23.38
CA PRO A 269 -15.72 -2.15 24.63
C PRO A 269 -14.73 -1.17 25.30
N GLU A 270 -14.70 -1.15 26.64
CA GLU A 270 -13.68 -0.42 27.37
C GLU A 270 -12.34 -1.15 27.19
N LEU A 271 -11.35 -0.44 26.67
CA LEU A 271 -10.02 -0.98 26.36
C LEU A 271 -9.02 -0.57 27.45
N ARG A 272 -8.16 -1.49 27.82
CA ARG A 272 -7.13 -1.28 28.86
C ARG A 272 -5.72 -1.46 28.33
#